data_37c376d19ae4e105aa99e0139b7c88b5
#
_entry.id   37c376d19ae4e105aa99e0139b7c88b5
#
_cell.length_a   1.000
_cell.length_b   1.000
_cell.length_c   1.000
_cell.angle_alpha   90.00
_cell.angle_beta   90.00
_cell.angle_gamma   90.00
#
_symmetry.space_group_name_H-M   'P 1'
#
loop_
_entity.id
_entity.type
_entity.pdbx_description
1 polymer ?
#
loop_
_entity_poly.entity_id
_entity_poly.type
_entity_poly.pdbx_seq_one_letter_code
_entity_poly.pdbx_strand_id
1 'polypeptide(L)'
;MSCSEDSINNNVITPPDTTLSQNNFKYPYNLNSFWYYTTRNFITNLRPDSLNVYFTTDTTIGYGGAVFTKDTVINKDTLKLLRNSHSNSGHSHTTLEFYRQSDSGLIRIAYYSDGINFGPYRPAGNLNFSVNGQTFNSLNELTGKYKSDLPSGDTTLFFDDPPIKVLKYPLSVNTEWTLINYGTTRISKKYTGFETVSLPAGNFHCLKIQRNVYYNSSAPDTNYFYFDYFAKEGMIKRDLLLKDILVSNTNGDPIGYIDVKEEAFLNLYILP
;
A
#
# COMPACT_ATOMS: atom_id res chain seq x y z
N MET A 1 32.59 -39.91 -38.31
CA MET A 1 32.12 -38.59 -37.82
C MET A 1 31.29 -38.82 -36.60
N SER A 2 31.83 -38.58 -35.42
CA SER A 2 31.17 -38.73 -34.11
C SER A 2 30.62 -37.39 -33.70
N CYS A 3 29.30 -37.27 -33.57
CA CYS A 3 28.67 -36.07 -32.98
C CYS A 3 28.77 -36.23 -31.46
N SER A 4 29.47 -35.32 -30.84
CA SER A 4 29.46 -35.17 -29.36
C SER A 4 28.15 -34.53 -28.95
N GLU A 5 27.40 -35.18 -28.08
CA GLU A 5 26.25 -34.61 -27.36
C GLU A 5 26.76 -33.57 -26.36
N ASP A 6 26.43 -32.32 -26.58
CA ASP A 6 26.64 -31.25 -25.59
C ASP A 6 25.67 -31.50 -24.43
N SER A 7 26.21 -31.82 -23.27
CA SER A 7 25.48 -31.95 -22.02
C SER A 7 24.95 -30.57 -21.62
N ILE A 8 23.63 -30.39 -21.75
CA ILE A 8 22.91 -29.22 -21.18
C ILE A 8 23.07 -29.29 -19.67
N ASN A 9 23.89 -28.38 -19.16
CA ASN A 9 24.08 -28.18 -17.73
C ASN A 9 22.81 -27.55 -17.16
N ASN A 10 21.88 -28.39 -16.70
CA ASN A 10 20.70 -27.94 -15.95
C ASN A 10 21.18 -27.41 -14.59
N ASN A 11 21.56 -26.14 -14.54
CA ASN A 11 21.66 -25.41 -13.29
C ASN A 11 20.26 -25.38 -12.67
N VAL A 12 19.95 -26.36 -11.83
CA VAL A 12 18.83 -26.32 -10.91
C VAL A 12 19.09 -25.14 -10.00
N ILE A 13 18.46 -24.01 -10.30
CA ILE A 13 18.39 -22.88 -9.36
C ILE A 13 17.55 -23.40 -8.20
N THR A 14 18.21 -23.88 -7.16
CA THR A 14 17.58 -24.14 -5.87
C THR A 14 16.95 -22.81 -5.42
N PRO A 15 15.63 -22.76 -5.18
CA PRO A 15 15.04 -21.54 -4.64
C PRO A 15 15.79 -21.19 -3.36
N PRO A 16 16.17 -19.92 -3.14
CA PRO A 16 16.80 -19.54 -1.88
C PRO A 16 15.89 -19.95 -0.73
N ASP A 17 16.48 -20.46 0.34
CA ASP A 17 15.77 -20.81 1.57
C ASP A 17 15.06 -19.56 2.09
N THR A 18 13.75 -19.49 1.83
CA THR A 18 12.91 -18.29 2.03
C THR A 18 12.16 -18.34 3.36
N THR A 19 12.60 -19.16 4.31
CA THR A 19 12.01 -19.17 5.64
C THR A 19 12.31 -17.83 6.34
N LEU A 20 11.30 -16.96 6.38
CA LEU A 20 11.31 -15.81 7.27
C LEU A 20 11.46 -16.34 8.70
N SER A 21 12.64 -16.22 9.27
CA SER A 21 12.82 -16.45 10.70
C SER A 21 12.04 -15.37 11.44
N GLN A 22 10.90 -15.73 12.02
CA GLN A 22 10.00 -14.81 12.73
C GLN A 22 10.72 -13.99 13.80
N ASN A 23 11.76 -14.56 14.40
CA ASN A 23 12.49 -13.94 15.50
C ASN A 23 13.53 -12.91 15.06
N ASN A 24 14.05 -13.00 13.82
CA ASN A 24 15.19 -12.17 13.36
C ASN A 24 14.83 -11.28 12.17
N PHE A 25 13.57 -11.21 11.79
CA PHE A 25 13.17 -10.32 10.68
C PHE A 25 13.43 -8.86 11.03
N LYS A 26 14.10 -8.19 10.11
CA LYS A 26 14.20 -6.72 10.05
C LYS A 26 13.85 -6.29 8.63
N TYR A 27 13.11 -5.19 8.52
CA TYR A 27 12.87 -4.58 7.22
C TYR A 27 14.21 -4.19 6.58
N PRO A 28 14.41 -4.35 5.25
CA PRO A 28 15.65 -3.96 4.60
C PRO A 28 15.80 -2.43 4.62
N TYR A 29 16.45 -1.95 5.68
CA TYR A 29 16.56 -0.55 6.08
C TYR A 29 17.96 0.00 5.75
N ASN A 30 18.48 -0.33 4.56
CA ASN A 30 19.80 0.12 4.12
C ASN A 30 19.68 1.24 3.08
N LEU A 31 20.65 2.17 3.06
CA LEU A 31 20.73 3.17 2.02
C LEU A 31 20.85 2.48 0.65
N ASN A 32 20.20 3.08 -0.35
CA ASN A 32 20.10 2.54 -1.72
C ASN A 32 19.28 1.25 -1.85
N SER A 33 18.64 0.74 -0.78
CA SER A 33 17.58 -0.25 -0.95
C SER A 33 16.48 0.38 -1.79
N PHE A 34 16.15 -0.29 -2.88
CA PHE A 34 15.22 0.23 -3.89
C PHE A 34 14.18 -0.83 -4.26
N TRP A 35 12.95 -0.39 -4.46
CA TRP A 35 11.83 -1.21 -4.90
C TRP A 35 11.09 -0.51 -6.02
N TYR A 36 10.67 -1.26 -7.04
CA TYR A 36 9.85 -0.79 -8.14
C TYR A 36 8.58 -1.61 -8.26
N TYR A 37 7.44 -0.93 -8.31
CA TYR A 37 6.11 -1.54 -8.26
C TYR A 37 5.31 -1.20 -9.51
N THR A 38 4.45 -2.14 -9.94
CA THR A 38 3.28 -1.84 -10.77
C THR A 38 2.06 -1.73 -9.88
N THR A 39 1.21 -0.76 -10.15
CA THR A 39 -0.12 -0.64 -9.56
C THR A 39 -1.19 -0.87 -10.60
N ARG A 40 -2.26 -1.57 -10.23
CA ARG A 40 -3.45 -1.79 -11.05
C ARG A 40 -4.66 -1.31 -10.28
N ASN A 41 -5.54 -0.57 -10.96
CA ASN A 41 -6.71 0.03 -10.36
C ASN A 41 -7.93 -0.37 -11.18
N PHE A 42 -8.97 -0.83 -10.50
CA PHE A 42 -10.18 -1.36 -11.10
C PHE A 42 -11.41 -0.73 -10.45
N ILE A 43 -12.43 -0.44 -11.27
CA ILE A 43 -13.80 -0.21 -10.81
C ILE A 43 -14.59 -1.44 -11.23
N THR A 44 -15.24 -2.07 -10.28
CA THR A 44 -15.95 -3.34 -10.49
C THR A 44 -17.32 -3.32 -9.83
N ASN A 45 -18.13 -4.34 -10.09
CA ASN A 45 -19.41 -4.56 -9.43
C ASN A 45 -20.34 -3.33 -9.48
N LEU A 46 -20.49 -2.75 -10.70
CA LEU A 46 -21.39 -1.62 -10.94
C LEU A 46 -22.84 -2.08 -10.74
N ARG A 47 -23.58 -1.38 -9.90
CA ARG A 47 -24.96 -1.68 -9.56
C ARG A 47 -25.80 -0.40 -9.53
N PRO A 48 -26.70 -0.15 -10.50
CA PRO A 48 -27.00 -0.99 -11.67
C PRO A 48 -25.92 -0.92 -12.77
N ASP A 49 -26.00 -1.83 -13.74
CA ASP A 49 -25.07 -1.88 -14.88
C ASP A 49 -25.06 -0.59 -15.70
N SER A 50 -26.12 0.21 -15.65
CA SER A 50 -26.20 1.52 -16.31
C SER A 50 -25.13 2.51 -15.82
N LEU A 51 -24.46 2.26 -14.69
CA LEU A 51 -23.31 3.04 -14.24
C LEU A 51 -22.10 2.95 -15.18
N ASN A 52 -22.09 2.01 -16.13
CA ASN A 52 -21.02 1.89 -17.13
C ASN A 52 -20.86 3.13 -18.03
N VAL A 53 -21.88 4.00 -18.10
CA VAL A 53 -21.79 5.28 -18.83
C VAL A 53 -20.88 6.30 -18.14
N TYR A 54 -20.66 6.13 -16.83
CA TYR A 54 -19.81 7.01 -16.03
C TYR A 54 -18.43 6.44 -15.77
N PHE A 55 -18.28 5.12 -15.80
CA PHE A 55 -17.06 4.43 -15.43
C PHE A 55 -16.58 3.52 -16.55
N THR A 56 -15.29 3.56 -16.83
CA THR A 56 -14.65 2.51 -17.60
C THR A 56 -14.29 1.36 -16.65
N THR A 57 -14.53 0.15 -17.08
CA THR A 57 -14.11 -1.07 -16.37
C THR A 57 -12.66 -1.45 -16.73
N ASP A 58 -12.01 -0.66 -17.56
CA ASP A 58 -10.62 -0.88 -17.97
C ASP A 58 -9.67 -0.70 -16.78
N THR A 59 -8.69 -1.58 -16.73
CA THR A 59 -7.62 -1.50 -15.73
C THR A 59 -6.74 -0.29 -15.99
N THR A 60 -6.64 0.61 -15.02
CA THR A 60 -5.65 1.68 -15.07
C THR A 60 -4.34 1.20 -14.43
N ILE A 61 -3.25 1.33 -15.18
CA ILE A 61 -1.92 0.92 -14.74
C ILE A 61 -1.12 2.14 -14.31
N GLY A 62 -0.47 2.04 -13.16
CA GLY A 62 0.48 3.02 -12.64
C GLY A 62 1.78 2.33 -12.22
N TYR A 63 2.78 3.14 -11.91
CA TYR A 63 4.10 2.69 -11.48
C TYR A 63 4.54 3.44 -10.25
N GLY A 64 5.24 2.77 -9.35
CA GLY A 64 5.78 3.37 -8.14
C GLY A 64 7.20 2.92 -7.85
N GLY A 65 7.95 3.77 -7.18
CA GLY A 65 9.30 3.45 -6.71
C GLY A 65 9.47 3.90 -5.27
N ALA A 66 10.20 3.11 -4.48
CA ALA A 66 10.58 3.45 -3.12
C ALA A 66 12.09 3.26 -2.97
N VAL A 67 12.77 4.21 -2.35
CA VAL A 67 14.23 4.14 -2.15
C VAL A 67 14.64 4.83 -0.85
N PHE A 68 15.49 4.17 -0.05
CA PHE A 68 16.20 4.83 1.05
C PHE A 68 17.38 5.65 0.51
N THR A 69 17.26 6.98 0.56
CA THR A 69 18.17 7.89 -0.14
C THR A 69 19.30 8.41 0.72
N LYS A 70 19.05 8.69 2.00
CA LYS A 70 20.06 9.26 2.91
C LYS A 70 19.68 9.10 4.37
N ASP A 71 20.69 9.18 5.23
CA ASP A 71 20.49 9.46 6.64
C ASP A 71 20.27 10.96 6.86
N THR A 72 19.43 11.30 7.82
CA THR A 72 19.14 12.68 8.21
C THR A 72 18.99 12.77 9.72
N VAL A 73 19.22 13.94 10.29
CA VAL A 73 19.03 14.19 11.72
C VAL A 73 17.84 15.11 11.92
N ILE A 74 16.83 14.65 12.65
CA ILE A 74 15.67 15.43 13.04
C ILE A 74 15.49 15.28 14.55
N ASN A 75 15.43 16.40 15.27
CA ASN A 75 15.28 16.43 16.73
C ASN A 75 16.29 15.55 17.49
N LYS A 76 17.54 15.50 17.01
CA LYS A 76 18.67 14.67 17.53
C LYS A 76 18.57 13.17 17.23
N ASP A 77 17.49 12.70 16.62
CA ASP A 77 17.34 11.33 16.13
C ASP A 77 17.94 11.19 14.73
N THR A 78 18.74 10.15 14.51
CA THR A 78 19.19 9.77 13.17
C THR A 78 18.13 8.90 12.52
N LEU A 79 17.56 9.40 11.42
CA LEU A 79 16.48 8.79 10.65
C LEU A 79 16.94 8.48 9.24
N LYS A 80 16.34 7.47 8.60
CA LYS A 80 16.52 7.26 7.16
C LYS A 80 15.35 7.83 6.39
N LEU A 81 15.67 8.51 5.31
CA LEU A 81 14.70 9.08 4.38
C LEU A 81 14.34 8.06 3.32
N LEU A 82 13.09 7.62 3.32
CA LEU A 82 12.45 6.87 2.24
C LEU A 82 11.76 7.85 1.31
N ARG A 83 12.17 7.86 0.05
CA ARG A 83 11.49 8.58 -1.01
C ARG A 83 10.59 7.60 -1.76
N ASN A 84 9.29 7.86 -1.75
CA ASN A 84 8.32 7.15 -2.56
C ASN A 84 7.91 8.05 -3.74
N SER A 85 7.94 7.50 -4.93
CA SER A 85 7.42 8.14 -6.13
C SER A 85 6.30 7.28 -6.72
N HIS A 86 5.25 7.91 -7.20
CA HIS A 86 4.16 7.23 -7.88
C HIS A 86 3.81 8.00 -9.15
N SER A 87 3.62 7.29 -10.25
CA SER A 87 3.26 7.87 -11.53
C SER A 87 2.05 7.13 -12.10
N ASN A 88 1.06 7.90 -12.57
CA ASN A 88 -0.15 7.39 -13.18
C ASN A 88 -0.70 8.39 -14.19
N SER A 89 -1.04 7.93 -15.39
CA SER A 89 -1.71 8.73 -16.45
C SER A 89 -1.07 10.11 -16.68
N GLY A 90 0.28 10.20 -16.67
CA GLY A 90 1.02 11.44 -16.92
C GLY A 90 1.19 12.35 -15.70
N HIS A 91 0.71 11.95 -14.52
CA HIS A 91 0.93 12.65 -13.25
C HIS A 91 1.90 11.87 -12.38
N SER A 92 2.78 12.59 -11.70
CA SER A 92 3.70 12.01 -10.71
C SER A 92 3.50 12.67 -9.35
N HIS A 93 3.67 11.87 -8.33
CA HIS A 93 3.54 12.27 -6.94
C HIS A 93 4.73 11.73 -6.15
N THR A 94 5.24 12.51 -5.20
CA THR A 94 6.36 12.11 -4.35
C THR A 94 6.00 12.31 -2.89
N THR A 95 6.27 11.29 -2.07
CA THR A 95 6.29 11.42 -0.62
C THR A 95 7.68 11.14 -0.08
N LEU A 96 8.03 11.84 0.99
CA LEU A 96 9.24 11.63 1.75
C LEU A 96 8.83 11.19 3.15
N GLU A 97 9.30 10.04 3.57
CA GLU A 97 8.96 9.49 4.88
C GLU A 97 10.25 9.24 5.68
N PHE A 98 10.23 9.61 6.95
CA PHE A 98 11.40 9.55 7.82
C PHE A 98 11.23 8.43 8.83
N TYR A 99 12.10 7.44 8.75
CA TYR A 99 12.00 6.22 9.51
C TYR A 99 13.13 6.02 10.49
N ARG A 100 12.78 5.34 11.59
CA ARG A 100 13.73 4.73 12.53
C ARG A 100 13.40 3.24 12.64
N GLN A 101 14.42 2.40 12.62
CA GLN A 101 14.26 0.98 12.92
C GLN A 101 14.90 0.64 14.26
N SER A 102 14.20 -0.11 15.10
CA SER A 102 14.62 -0.59 16.40
C SER A 102 14.27 -2.07 16.57
N ASP A 103 14.62 -2.64 17.73
CA ASP A 103 14.21 -4.01 18.07
C ASP A 103 12.70 -4.17 18.26
N SER A 104 11.97 -3.08 18.46
CA SER A 104 10.51 -3.09 18.61
C SER A 104 9.74 -2.89 17.30
N GLY A 105 10.42 -2.51 16.20
CA GLY A 105 9.74 -2.30 14.91
C GLY A 105 10.36 -1.27 14.00
N LEU A 106 9.71 -1.09 12.85
CA LEU A 106 9.93 0.02 11.93
C LEU A 106 8.94 1.14 12.26
N ILE A 107 9.45 2.33 12.52
CA ILE A 107 8.69 3.46 13.07
C ILE A 107 8.85 4.66 12.13
N ARG A 108 7.73 5.20 11.64
CA ARG A 108 7.72 6.49 10.94
C ARG A 108 7.63 7.61 11.97
N ILE A 109 8.48 8.61 11.83
CA ILE A 109 8.59 9.76 12.73
C ILE A 109 7.96 11.00 12.12
N ALA A 110 8.17 11.17 10.82
CA ALA A 110 7.67 12.33 10.09
C ALA A 110 7.48 11.97 8.61
N TYR A 111 6.77 12.82 7.91
CA TYR A 111 6.60 12.71 6.47
C TYR A 111 6.38 14.07 5.82
N TYR A 112 6.62 14.10 4.52
CA TYR A 112 6.33 15.21 3.64
C TYR A 112 5.60 14.66 2.41
N SER A 113 4.54 15.33 1.97
CA SER A 113 3.80 14.98 0.77
C SER A 113 3.69 16.23 -0.11
N ASP A 114 3.86 16.10 -1.41
CA ASP A 114 3.68 17.20 -2.35
C ASP A 114 2.19 17.61 -2.52
N GLY A 115 1.30 17.00 -1.77
CA GLY A 115 -0.09 17.41 -1.58
C GLY A 115 -1.02 17.14 -2.75
N ILE A 116 -0.52 16.73 -3.90
CA ILE A 116 -1.32 16.54 -5.11
C ILE A 116 -1.57 15.04 -5.33
N ASN A 117 -2.73 14.56 -4.93
CA ASN A 117 -3.14 13.18 -5.17
C ASN A 117 -3.90 13.08 -6.50
N PHE A 118 -3.17 13.00 -7.61
CA PHE A 118 -3.75 12.64 -8.90
C PHE A 118 -3.92 11.13 -8.98
N GLY A 119 -5.03 10.62 -8.49
CA GLY A 119 -5.33 9.20 -8.60
C GLY A 119 -5.79 8.80 -10.01
N PRO A 120 -5.92 7.49 -10.25
CA PRO A 120 -6.21 6.92 -11.56
C PRO A 120 -7.65 7.07 -12.02
N TYR A 121 -8.56 7.42 -11.12
CA TYR A 121 -9.99 7.35 -11.37
C TYR A 121 -10.50 8.65 -11.98
N ARG A 122 -11.10 8.55 -13.18
CA ARG A 122 -11.68 9.67 -13.91
C ARG A 122 -13.06 9.28 -14.44
N PRO A 123 -14.09 9.35 -13.58
CA PRO A 123 -15.46 9.11 -14.05
C PRO A 123 -15.88 10.20 -15.05
N ALA A 124 -16.73 9.83 -15.99
CA ALA A 124 -17.40 10.81 -16.83
C ALA A 124 -18.47 11.56 -16.02
N GLY A 125 -18.31 12.87 -15.87
CA GLY A 125 -19.24 13.72 -15.15
C GLY A 125 -18.85 14.00 -13.69
N ASN A 126 -19.62 14.88 -13.07
CA ASN A 126 -19.43 15.27 -11.66
C ASN A 126 -20.26 14.31 -10.77
N LEU A 127 -19.57 13.49 -10.02
CA LEU A 127 -20.16 12.50 -9.13
C LEU A 127 -19.63 12.66 -7.72
N ASN A 128 -20.44 12.31 -6.74
CA ASN A 128 -20.06 12.19 -5.34
C ASN A 128 -19.99 10.70 -4.95
N PHE A 129 -19.11 10.37 -4.04
CA PHE A 129 -18.85 9.02 -3.57
C PHE A 129 -18.99 8.98 -2.06
N SER A 130 -19.80 8.05 -1.54
CA SER A 130 -20.02 7.97 -0.09
C SER A 130 -19.75 6.58 0.42
N VAL A 131 -19.08 6.51 1.56
CA VAL A 131 -18.84 5.27 2.30
C VAL A 131 -18.82 5.59 3.79
N ASN A 132 -19.47 4.77 4.60
CA ASN A 132 -19.57 4.95 6.06
C ASN A 132 -20.03 6.36 6.49
N GLY A 133 -20.99 6.95 5.74
CA GLY A 133 -21.53 8.28 6.03
C GLY A 133 -20.59 9.45 5.72
N GLN A 134 -19.44 9.21 5.12
CA GLN A 134 -18.53 10.24 4.61
C GLN A 134 -18.70 10.38 3.10
N THR A 135 -18.78 11.61 2.62
CA THR A 135 -18.91 11.93 1.19
C THR A 135 -17.63 12.56 0.66
N PHE A 136 -17.23 12.15 -0.52
CA PHE A 136 -16.03 12.57 -1.24
C PHE A 136 -16.42 13.06 -2.63
N ASN A 137 -15.74 14.10 -3.11
CA ASN A 137 -16.00 14.69 -4.44
C ASN A 137 -15.30 13.92 -5.58
N SER A 138 -14.46 12.95 -5.24
CA SER A 138 -13.82 12.09 -6.22
C SER A 138 -13.41 10.74 -5.63
N LEU A 139 -13.30 9.71 -6.49
CA LEU A 139 -12.75 8.42 -6.09
C LEU A 139 -11.28 8.52 -5.66
N ASN A 140 -10.54 9.48 -6.19
CA ASN A 140 -9.15 9.69 -5.81
C ASN A 140 -9.03 10.23 -4.38
N GLU A 141 -9.92 11.15 -3.99
CA GLU A 141 -10.02 11.63 -2.62
C GLU A 141 -10.39 10.49 -1.67
N LEU A 142 -11.43 9.71 -2.02
CA LEU A 142 -11.88 8.57 -1.24
C LEU A 142 -10.75 7.53 -1.08
N THR A 143 -10.16 7.05 -2.17
CA THR A 143 -9.09 6.04 -2.11
C THR A 143 -7.84 6.58 -1.43
N GLY A 144 -7.51 7.85 -1.61
CA GLY A 144 -6.43 8.54 -0.90
C GLY A 144 -6.62 8.49 0.61
N LYS A 145 -7.84 8.78 1.09
CA LYS A 145 -8.19 8.70 2.52
C LYS A 145 -7.99 7.31 3.11
N TYR A 146 -8.33 6.27 2.36
CA TYR A 146 -8.25 4.88 2.83
C TYR A 146 -6.85 4.26 2.66
N LYS A 147 -6.05 4.74 1.71
CA LYS A 147 -4.67 4.26 1.51
C LYS A 147 -3.67 4.93 2.42
N SER A 148 -3.84 6.23 2.59
CA SER A 148 -2.86 7.05 3.27
C SER A 148 -3.13 7.12 4.76
N ASP A 149 -2.07 6.95 5.52
CA ASP A 149 -2.02 7.38 6.92
C ASP A 149 -1.68 8.89 7.00
N LEU A 150 -1.63 9.56 5.83
CA LEU A 150 -1.14 10.92 5.68
C LEU A 150 -2.31 11.87 5.44
N PRO A 151 -2.39 13.01 6.12
CA PRO A 151 -3.24 14.11 5.70
C PRO A 151 -2.86 14.55 4.28
N SER A 152 -3.84 14.85 3.45
CA SER A 152 -3.62 15.35 2.10
C SER A 152 -3.42 16.87 2.09
N GLY A 153 -2.55 17.36 1.23
CA GLY A 153 -2.66 18.74 0.71
C GLY A 153 -1.75 19.79 1.31
N ASP A 154 -0.68 19.45 2.03
CA ASP A 154 0.25 20.47 2.51
C ASP A 154 1.71 20.10 2.17
N THR A 155 2.47 21.11 1.74
CA THR A 155 3.91 21.00 1.42
C THR A 155 4.81 21.11 2.64
N THR A 156 4.27 20.97 3.85
CA THR A 156 5.00 21.05 5.12
C THR A 156 5.51 19.68 5.58
N LEU A 157 6.56 19.67 6.36
CA LEU A 157 7.00 18.49 7.10
C LEU A 157 6.06 18.28 8.28
N PHE A 158 5.38 17.14 8.32
CA PHE A 158 4.52 16.73 9.41
C PHE A 158 5.22 15.73 10.30
N PHE A 159 5.06 15.88 11.60
CA PHE A 159 5.51 14.91 12.58
C PHE A 159 4.34 14.03 13.00
N ASP A 160 4.57 12.70 13.02
CA ASP A 160 3.61 11.78 13.61
C ASP A 160 3.67 11.91 15.15
N ASP A 161 2.54 12.24 15.78
CA ASP A 161 2.42 12.31 17.23
C ASP A 161 1.18 11.52 17.70
N PRO A 162 1.38 10.36 18.32
CA PRO A 162 2.67 9.66 18.53
C PRO A 162 3.26 9.08 17.23
N PRO A 163 4.58 8.79 17.19
CA PRO A 163 5.22 8.13 16.05
C PRO A 163 4.53 6.84 15.62
N ILE A 164 4.38 6.65 14.31
CA ILE A 164 3.60 5.53 13.75
C ILE A 164 4.46 4.27 13.63
N LYS A 165 4.08 3.20 14.33
CA LYS A 165 4.70 1.89 14.21
C LYS A 165 4.17 1.16 12.96
N VAL A 166 4.92 1.22 11.86
CA VAL A 166 4.54 0.62 10.57
C VAL A 166 4.66 -0.91 10.60
N LEU A 167 5.72 -1.43 11.23
CA LEU A 167 5.91 -2.86 11.52
C LEU A 167 6.28 -3.04 12.98
N LYS A 168 5.76 -4.08 13.62
CA LYS A 168 6.04 -4.45 15.00
C LYS A 168 6.89 -5.72 15.06
N TYR A 169 7.99 -5.71 15.79
CA TYR A 169 8.86 -6.87 15.95
C TYR A 169 8.71 -7.49 17.35
N PRO A 170 8.94 -8.81 17.51
CA PRO A 170 9.13 -9.80 16.44
C PRO A 170 7.85 -10.02 15.62
N LEU A 171 7.98 -10.59 14.40
CA LEU A 171 6.83 -10.93 13.57
C LEU A 171 6.13 -12.17 14.15
N SER A 172 5.00 -11.98 14.81
CA SER A 172 4.23 -13.07 15.38
C SER A 172 2.78 -13.01 14.90
N VAL A 173 2.30 -14.10 14.30
CA VAL A 173 0.91 -14.22 13.84
C VAL A 173 -0.06 -13.90 14.99
N ASN A 174 -1.16 -13.25 14.66
CA ASN A 174 -2.15 -12.69 15.58
C ASN A 174 -1.68 -11.47 16.41
N THR A 175 -0.44 -11.00 16.26
CA THR A 175 -0.05 -9.72 16.83
C THR A 175 -0.86 -8.59 16.20
N GLU A 176 -1.55 -7.82 17.01
CA GLU A 176 -2.29 -6.63 16.61
C GLU A 176 -1.75 -5.39 17.33
N TRP A 177 -1.79 -4.24 16.67
CA TRP A 177 -1.46 -2.95 17.29
C TRP A 177 -2.23 -1.82 16.62
N THR A 178 -2.50 -0.78 17.41
CA THR A 178 -3.08 0.46 16.87
C THR A 178 -2.02 1.21 16.08
N LEU A 179 -2.37 1.57 14.86
CA LEU A 179 -1.56 2.41 13.98
C LEU A 179 -1.87 3.89 14.25
N ILE A 180 -3.17 4.22 14.25
CA ILE A 180 -3.70 5.57 14.42
C ILE A 180 -4.98 5.51 15.27
N ASN A 181 -5.19 6.53 16.10
CA ASN A 181 -6.43 6.71 16.85
C ASN A 181 -6.79 8.22 16.90
N TYR A 182 -7.68 8.64 16.01
CA TYR A 182 -8.17 10.01 15.92
C TYR A 182 -9.66 10.05 16.32
N GLY A 183 -9.95 10.08 17.62
CA GLY A 183 -11.30 10.22 18.14
C GLY A 183 -12.28 9.18 17.58
N THR A 184 -12.96 9.52 16.50
CA THR A 184 -13.98 8.67 15.87
C THR A 184 -13.42 7.57 14.97
N THR A 185 -12.16 7.66 14.57
CA THR A 185 -11.51 6.72 13.65
C THR A 185 -10.30 6.07 14.29
N ARG A 186 -10.32 4.76 14.43
CA ARG A 186 -9.17 3.95 14.84
C ARG A 186 -8.72 3.06 13.68
N ILE A 187 -7.43 3.00 13.45
CA ILE A 187 -6.82 2.10 12.47
C ILE A 187 -5.89 1.15 13.23
N SER A 188 -6.03 -0.16 13.00
CA SER A 188 -5.11 -1.16 13.51
C SER A 188 -4.47 -1.98 12.40
N LYS A 189 -3.33 -2.59 12.69
CA LYS A 189 -2.70 -3.63 11.87
C LYS A 189 -2.63 -4.94 12.64
N LYS A 190 -2.82 -6.05 11.91
CA LYS A 190 -2.76 -7.40 12.47
C LYS A 190 -1.97 -8.32 11.53
N TYR A 191 -1.05 -9.09 12.08
CA TYR A 191 -0.39 -10.20 11.38
C TYR A 191 -1.35 -11.38 11.28
N THR A 192 -1.76 -11.73 10.06
CA THR A 192 -2.80 -12.76 9.84
C THR A 192 -2.23 -14.14 9.51
N GLY A 193 -1.02 -14.22 8.98
CA GLY A 193 -0.40 -15.49 8.61
C GLY A 193 0.71 -15.32 7.59
N PHE A 194 1.27 -16.44 7.15
CA PHE A 194 2.25 -16.49 6.08
C PHE A 194 1.64 -17.10 4.84
N GLU A 195 2.00 -16.59 3.67
CA GLU A 195 1.61 -17.18 2.38
C GLU A 195 2.70 -16.96 1.33
N THR A 196 2.73 -17.80 0.31
CA THR A 196 3.64 -17.65 -0.82
C THR A 196 2.99 -16.77 -1.88
N VAL A 197 3.69 -15.69 -2.27
CA VAL A 197 3.27 -14.76 -3.32
C VAL A 197 4.20 -14.93 -4.51
N SER A 198 3.64 -15.32 -5.67
CA SER A 198 4.38 -15.45 -6.93
C SER A 198 4.15 -14.21 -7.80
N LEU A 199 5.23 -13.53 -8.18
CA LEU A 199 5.22 -12.29 -8.97
C LEU A 199 6.30 -12.38 -10.07
N PRO A 200 6.31 -11.47 -11.06
CA PRO A 200 7.40 -11.39 -12.03
C PRO A 200 8.78 -11.23 -11.39
N ALA A 201 8.87 -10.58 -10.22
CA ALA A 201 10.12 -10.43 -9.48
C ALA A 201 10.60 -11.70 -8.75
N GLY A 202 9.77 -12.75 -8.69
CA GLY A 202 10.10 -14.02 -8.03
C GLY A 202 8.98 -14.58 -7.15
N ASN A 203 9.33 -15.64 -6.41
CA ASN A 203 8.46 -16.25 -5.40
C ASN A 203 8.91 -15.80 -4.01
N PHE A 204 7.99 -15.32 -3.20
CA PHE A 204 8.25 -14.74 -1.89
C PHE A 204 7.41 -15.40 -0.83
N HIS A 205 8.03 -15.81 0.26
CA HIS A 205 7.30 -16.24 1.46
C HIS A 205 6.99 -15.02 2.31
N CYS A 206 5.74 -14.58 2.30
CA CYS A 206 5.32 -13.31 2.85
C CYS A 206 4.54 -13.46 4.14
N LEU A 207 4.80 -12.58 5.10
CA LEU A 207 3.87 -12.27 6.19
C LEU A 207 2.77 -11.37 5.65
N LYS A 208 1.52 -11.79 5.80
CA LYS A 208 0.34 -11.02 5.46
C LYS A 208 -0.09 -10.16 6.63
N ILE A 209 -0.26 -8.87 6.38
CA ILE A 209 -0.67 -7.86 7.35
C ILE A 209 -2.02 -7.31 6.94
N GLN A 210 -3.03 -7.51 7.75
CA GLN A 210 -4.34 -6.88 7.59
C GLN A 210 -4.35 -5.52 8.27
N ARG A 211 -4.88 -4.51 7.59
CA ARG A 211 -5.23 -3.21 8.16
C ARG A 211 -6.73 -3.17 8.38
N ASN A 212 -7.15 -2.83 9.58
CA ASN A 212 -8.55 -2.68 9.96
C ASN A 212 -8.86 -1.22 10.26
N VAL A 213 -10.01 -0.74 9.82
CA VAL A 213 -10.54 0.60 10.11
C VAL A 213 -11.80 0.46 10.95
N TYR A 214 -11.94 1.29 11.97
CA TYR A 214 -13.08 1.31 12.89
C TYR A 214 -13.64 2.73 12.93
N TYR A 215 -14.92 2.89 12.66
CA TYR A 215 -15.63 4.17 12.72
C TYR A 215 -16.63 4.15 13.89
N ASN A 216 -16.32 4.82 15.00
CA ASN A 216 -17.16 4.84 16.21
C ASN A 216 -17.67 3.45 16.63
N SER A 217 -16.93 2.40 16.32
CA SER A 217 -17.34 1.00 16.45
C SER A 217 -16.26 0.16 17.10
N SER A 218 -16.68 -0.89 17.80
CA SER A 218 -15.79 -1.96 18.28
C SER A 218 -15.45 -2.98 17.21
N ALA A 219 -16.28 -3.08 16.15
CA ALA A 219 -16.04 -3.97 15.01
C ALA A 219 -15.35 -3.22 13.84
N PRO A 220 -14.46 -3.88 13.10
CA PRO A 220 -13.87 -3.30 11.91
C PRO A 220 -14.91 -3.10 10.82
N ASP A 221 -14.65 -2.14 9.94
CA ASP A 221 -15.42 -1.92 8.71
C ASP A 221 -15.35 -3.18 7.82
N THR A 222 -16.52 -3.71 7.47
CA THR A 222 -16.65 -4.93 6.65
C THR A 222 -16.57 -4.66 5.16
N ASN A 223 -16.59 -3.40 4.73
CA ASN A 223 -16.47 -2.99 3.34
C ASN A 223 -15.06 -2.56 2.95
N TYR A 224 -14.13 -2.60 3.92
CA TYR A 224 -12.74 -2.23 3.76
C TYR A 224 -11.83 -3.45 3.94
N PHE A 225 -11.09 -3.79 2.89
CA PHE A 225 -10.11 -4.86 2.89
C PHE A 225 -8.78 -4.31 2.42
N TYR A 226 -7.79 -4.33 3.29
CA TYR A 226 -6.45 -3.84 2.99
C TYR A 226 -5.42 -4.80 3.54
N PHE A 227 -4.56 -5.30 2.66
CA PHE A 227 -3.52 -6.24 3.00
C PHE A 227 -2.17 -5.79 2.43
N ASP A 228 -1.16 -5.77 3.29
CA ASP A 228 0.24 -5.67 2.91
C ASP A 228 0.90 -7.04 3.05
N TYR A 229 1.80 -7.36 2.12
CA TYR A 229 2.57 -8.60 2.11
C TYR A 229 4.05 -8.26 2.19
N PHE A 230 4.70 -8.66 3.28
CA PHE A 230 6.10 -8.39 3.55
C PHE A 230 6.93 -9.66 3.54
N ALA A 231 8.07 -9.61 2.86
CA ALA A 231 9.12 -10.62 2.91
C ALA A 231 10.45 -10.00 3.36
N LYS A 232 11.51 -10.80 3.45
CA LYS A 232 12.86 -10.28 3.79
C LYS A 232 13.35 -9.22 2.81
N GLU A 233 12.80 -9.20 1.60
CA GLU A 233 13.09 -8.23 0.55
C GLU A 233 12.32 -6.91 0.72
N GLY A 234 11.40 -6.80 1.66
CA GLY A 234 10.57 -5.62 1.91
C GLY A 234 9.10 -5.86 1.62
N MET A 235 8.39 -4.81 1.19
CA MET A 235 6.99 -4.95 0.75
C MET A 235 6.94 -5.60 -0.63
N ILE A 236 6.20 -6.70 -0.75
CA ILE A 236 6.10 -7.50 -1.97
C ILE A 236 4.83 -7.18 -2.73
N LYS A 237 3.71 -7.04 -2.00
CA LYS A 237 2.39 -6.80 -2.58
C LYS A 237 1.54 -6.00 -1.61
N ARG A 238 0.57 -5.28 -2.17
CA ARG A 238 -0.52 -4.61 -1.45
C ARG A 238 -1.81 -4.82 -2.20
N ASP A 239 -2.87 -5.15 -1.47
CA ASP A 239 -4.22 -5.24 -1.99
C ASP A 239 -5.14 -4.31 -1.20
N LEU A 240 -5.93 -3.50 -1.90
CA LEU A 240 -7.01 -2.70 -1.35
C LEU A 240 -8.30 -3.04 -2.10
N LEU A 241 -9.36 -3.29 -1.36
CA LEU A 241 -10.72 -3.42 -1.89
C LEU A 241 -11.67 -2.61 -1.01
N LEU A 242 -12.33 -1.64 -1.61
CA LEU A 242 -13.45 -0.89 -1.02
C LEU A 242 -14.73 -1.35 -1.69
N LYS A 243 -15.68 -1.83 -0.91
CA LYS A 243 -16.98 -2.33 -1.40
C LYS A 243 -18.10 -1.35 -1.11
N ASP A 244 -19.16 -1.48 -1.88
CA ASP A 244 -20.43 -0.79 -1.66
C ASP A 244 -20.28 0.74 -1.54
N ILE A 245 -19.42 1.32 -2.37
CA ILE A 245 -19.28 2.77 -2.46
C ILE A 245 -20.54 3.31 -3.14
N LEU A 246 -21.34 4.09 -2.41
CA LEU A 246 -22.48 4.78 -2.95
C LEU A 246 -22.04 5.88 -3.91
N VAL A 247 -22.60 5.86 -5.11
CA VAL A 247 -22.41 6.91 -6.12
C VAL A 247 -23.67 7.76 -6.18
N SER A 248 -23.51 9.07 -6.13
CA SER A 248 -24.61 10.03 -6.26
C SER A 248 -24.28 11.13 -7.27
N ASN A 249 -25.30 11.75 -7.84
CA ASN A 249 -25.12 12.93 -8.67
C ASN A 249 -24.76 14.17 -7.81
N THR A 250 -24.55 15.31 -8.45
CA THR A 250 -24.22 16.58 -7.77
C THR A 250 -25.32 17.10 -6.85
N ASN A 251 -26.57 16.68 -7.05
CA ASN A 251 -27.68 17.04 -6.17
C ASN A 251 -27.76 16.14 -4.93
N GLY A 252 -26.94 15.09 -4.87
CA GLY A 252 -26.95 14.11 -3.78
C GLY A 252 -27.89 12.93 -4.00
N ASP A 253 -28.57 12.85 -5.18
CA ASP A 253 -29.46 11.73 -5.47
C ASP A 253 -28.63 10.46 -5.74
N PRO A 254 -28.94 9.34 -5.07
CA PRO A 254 -28.27 8.06 -5.31
C PRO A 254 -28.48 7.55 -6.73
N ILE A 255 -27.42 7.16 -7.41
CA ILE A 255 -27.48 6.55 -8.75
C ILE A 255 -27.00 5.10 -8.77
N GLY A 256 -26.33 4.64 -7.71
CA GLY A 256 -25.94 3.24 -7.57
C GLY A 256 -24.74 3.01 -6.68
N TYR A 257 -24.13 1.83 -6.83
CA TYR A 257 -22.96 1.39 -6.04
C TYR A 257 -21.87 0.84 -6.95
N ILE A 258 -20.63 0.99 -6.49
CA ILE A 258 -19.44 0.41 -7.13
C ILE A 258 -18.52 -0.19 -6.09
N ASP A 259 -17.62 -1.07 -6.54
CA ASP A 259 -16.46 -1.51 -5.77
C ASP A 259 -15.20 -0.96 -6.43
N VAL A 260 -14.23 -0.56 -5.62
CA VAL A 260 -12.91 -0.10 -6.07
C VAL A 260 -11.85 -1.05 -5.56
N LYS A 261 -11.04 -1.57 -6.47
CA LYS A 261 -9.92 -2.45 -6.15
C LYS A 261 -8.61 -1.85 -6.64
N GLU A 262 -7.59 -1.90 -5.80
CA GLU A 262 -6.22 -1.59 -6.16
C GLU A 262 -5.28 -2.72 -5.78
N GLU A 263 -4.34 -3.00 -6.65
CA GLU A 263 -3.24 -3.93 -6.41
C GLU A 263 -1.92 -3.20 -6.69
N ALA A 264 -0.96 -3.33 -5.78
CA ALA A 264 0.42 -2.94 -6.04
C ALA A 264 1.29 -4.19 -5.85
N PHE A 265 2.19 -4.45 -6.79
CA PHE A 265 3.07 -5.61 -6.73
C PHE A 265 4.48 -5.28 -7.22
N LEU A 266 5.43 -5.95 -6.60
CA LEU A 266 6.85 -5.77 -6.83
C LEU A 266 7.26 -6.32 -8.20
N ASN A 267 7.95 -5.50 -9.01
CA ASN A 267 8.53 -5.91 -10.28
C ASN A 267 10.05 -6.13 -10.16
N LEU A 268 10.70 -5.27 -9.38
CA LEU A 268 12.15 -5.26 -9.23
C LEU A 268 12.52 -4.72 -7.86
N TYR A 269 13.58 -5.25 -7.27
CA TYR A 269 14.20 -4.69 -6.07
C TYR A 269 15.73 -4.79 -6.14
N ILE A 270 16.40 -3.90 -5.43
CA ILE A 270 17.84 -3.89 -5.23
C ILE A 270 18.07 -3.71 -3.73
N LEU A 271 18.80 -4.64 -3.14
CA LEU A 271 19.23 -4.57 -1.74
C LEU A 271 20.75 -4.58 -1.73
N PRO A 272 21.42 -3.57 -1.12
CA PRO A 272 22.86 -3.49 -1.02
C PRO A 272 23.45 -4.53 -0.05
#